data_d4a6d5938804f5b9a4d9c06a81d17582
#
_entry.id   d4a6d5938804f5b9a4d9c06a81d17582
#
_cell.length_a   1.000
_cell.length_b   1.000
_cell.length_c   1.000
_cell.angle_alpha   90.00
_cell.angle_beta   90.00
_cell.angle_gamma   90.00
#
_symmetry.space_group_name_H-M   'P 1'
#
loop_
_entity.id
_entity.type
_entity.pdbx_description
1 polymer ?
#
loop_
_entity_poly.entity_id
_entity_poly.type
_entity_poly.pdbx_seq_one_letter_code
_entity_poly.pdbx_strand_id
1 'polypeptide(L)'
;MAGAAVRAVSGDWAVAEGRVIALDTGDAVALPAGLVPRCVAALAGGRALVGTSDARLVEVGGPEGPTRDALFDALPSRKDWTTPWGAPPDTRSIALGREGPLAGVHVGGVWRRQASGWTEVVPAEADDHQVVAEGDVVAVAAAVGVGQSDDGGDTWTWSDEGLHAPYCRAAAVAERWLLATASTGPGTSEGAVYRRPLSDPSTPFTRCGSDRDDDLPRAFPHNVDTFTLAAAGPLVAVGTPTGDLYLSEDSGATWGRTATALPGIHCVAFAT
;
A
#
# COMPACT_ATOMS: atom_id res chain seq x y z
N MET A 1 15.63 4.59 24.27
CA MET A 1 14.37 5.13 23.74
C MET A 1 13.82 4.08 22.77
N ALA A 2 12.59 3.62 22.94
CA ALA A 2 11.96 2.80 21.93
C ALA A 2 11.88 3.67 20.66
N GLY A 3 12.37 3.16 19.54
CA GLY A 3 12.32 3.88 18.27
C GLY A 3 10.88 4.15 17.85
N ALA A 4 10.64 5.26 17.18
CA ALA A 4 9.37 5.62 16.62
C ALA A 4 8.89 4.55 15.62
N ALA A 5 7.64 4.09 15.72
CA ALA A 5 7.07 3.16 14.76
C ALA A 5 6.81 3.91 13.44
N VAL A 6 7.58 3.57 12.39
CA VAL A 6 7.36 4.06 11.02
C VAL A 6 6.26 3.23 10.37
N ARG A 7 5.25 3.89 9.81
CA ARG A 7 4.06 3.25 9.23
C ARG A 7 4.02 3.27 7.72
N ALA A 8 4.66 4.26 7.11
CA ALA A 8 4.78 4.38 5.65
C ALA A 8 6.03 5.17 5.30
N VAL A 9 6.67 4.82 4.19
CA VAL A 9 7.83 5.52 3.62
C VAL A 9 7.65 5.60 2.11
N SER A 10 8.00 6.75 1.53
CA SER A 10 8.06 6.94 0.08
C SER A 10 9.09 8.03 -0.24
N GLY A 11 10.14 7.69 -0.99
CA GLY A 11 11.25 8.59 -1.26
C GLY A 11 11.83 9.17 0.04
N ASP A 12 11.98 10.48 0.10
CA ASP A 12 12.52 11.21 1.25
C ASP A 12 11.46 11.53 2.33
N TRP A 13 10.32 10.83 2.34
CA TRP A 13 9.23 11.10 3.26
C TRP A 13 8.81 9.86 4.06
N ALA A 14 8.50 10.07 5.33
CA ALA A 14 7.98 9.03 6.20
C ALA A 14 6.78 9.49 7.02
N VAL A 15 5.93 8.54 7.39
CA VAL A 15 4.90 8.70 8.41
C VAL A 15 5.31 7.89 9.64
N ALA A 16 5.56 8.57 10.75
CA ALA A 16 5.93 7.96 12.01
C ALA A 16 5.27 8.70 13.18
N GLU A 17 4.76 7.97 14.16
CA GLU A 17 4.14 8.51 15.38
C GLU A 17 3.09 9.62 15.15
N GLY A 18 2.29 9.49 14.08
CA GLY A 18 1.30 10.49 13.73
C GLY A 18 1.86 11.79 13.17
N ARG A 19 3.10 11.78 12.69
CA ARG A 19 3.79 12.91 12.06
C ARG A 19 4.24 12.56 10.65
N VAL A 20 4.37 13.56 9.81
CA VAL A 20 5.08 13.48 8.52
C VAL A 20 6.50 13.97 8.75
N ILE A 21 7.49 13.23 8.28
CA ILE A 21 8.91 13.51 8.49
C ILE A 21 9.61 13.58 7.14
N ALA A 22 10.35 14.66 6.88
CA ALA A 22 11.31 14.75 5.80
C ALA A 22 12.58 14.02 6.22
N LEU A 23 12.97 12.96 5.51
CA LEU A 23 14.07 12.07 5.92
C LEU A 23 15.46 12.69 5.71
N ASP A 24 15.59 13.60 4.73
CA ASP A 24 16.81 14.31 4.42
C ASP A 24 17.24 15.29 5.53
N THR A 25 16.26 15.97 6.18
CA THR A 25 16.50 16.93 7.25
C THR A 25 16.17 16.38 8.63
N GLY A 26 15.33 15.36 8.73
CA GLY A 26 14.75 14.87 9.98
C GLY A 26 13.63 15.75 10.54
N ASP A 27 13.18 16.76 9.78
CA ASP A 27 12.17 17.70 10.23
C ASP A 27 10.76 17.09 10.18
N ALA A 28 10.00 17.34 11.24
CA ALA A 28 8.58 16.98 11.27
C ALA A 28 7.72 18.10 10.68
N VAL A 29 6.88 17.76 9.73
CA VAL A 29 5.91 18.67 9.12
C VAL A 29 4.59 18.58 9.85
N ALA A 30 4.10 19.72 10.35
CA ALA A 30 2.80 19.83 11.02
C ALA A 30 1.68 19.86 9.96
N LEU A 31 0.76 18.91 10.02
CA LEU A 31 -0.45 18.91 9.21
C LEU A 31 -1.51 19.89 9.78
N PRO A 32 -2.51 20.29 8.98
CA PRO A 32 -3.66 21.02 9.48
C PRO A 32 -4.29 20.34 10.70
N ALA A 33 -4.78 21.14 11.65
CA ALA A 33 -5.27 20.67 12.94
C ALA A 33 -6.33 19.55 12.81
N GLY A 34 -6.18 18.51 13.62
CA GLY A 34 -7.08 17.36 13.66
C GLY A 34 -6.78 16.26 12.63
N LEU A 35 -5.86 16.47 11.69
CA LEU A 35 -5.48 15.44 10.71
C LEU A 35 -4.30 14.61 11.22
N VAL A 36 -4.45 13.28 11.15
CA VAL A 36 -3.40 12.32 11.50
C VAL A 36 -2.94 11.61 10.23
N PRO A 37 -1.65 11.68 9.85
CA PRO A 37 -1.14 11.03 8.64
C PRO A 37 -1.24 9.51 8.75
N ARG A 38 -1.57 8.86 7.63
CA ARG A 38 -1.70 7.41 7.48
C ARG A 38 -0.73 6.84 6.47
N CYS A 39 -0.61 7.50 5.32
CA CYS A 39 0.25 7.10 4.21
C CYS A 39 0.89 8.32 3.57
N VAL A 40 1.91 8.10 2.76
CA VAL A 40 2.64 9.15 2.04
C VAL A 40 3.10 8.64 0.68
N ALA A 41 3.07 9.50 -0.33
CA ALA A 41 3.69 9.28 -1.64
C ALA A 41 4.54 10.50 -2.00
N ALA A 42 5.82 10.26 -2.27
CA ALA A 42 6.76 11.31 -2.67
C ALA A 42 6.41 11.83 -4.07
N LEU A 43 6.32 13.15 -4.21
CA LEU A 43 6.11 13.85 -5.47
C LEU A 43 7.43 14.46 -5.97
N ALA A 44 7.46 14.84 -7.24
CA ALA A 44 8.60 15.57 -7.80
C ALA A 44 8.84 16.91 -7.06
N GLY A 45 10.10 17.33 -7.00
CA GLY A 45 10.49 18.62 -6.42
C GLY A 45 10.45 18.67 -4.89
N GLY A 46 10.73 17.55 -4.21
CA GLY A 46 10.81 17.49 -2.74
C GLY A 46 9.46 17.62 -2.03
N ARG A 47 8.36 17.40 -2.75
CA ARG A 47 7.00 17.43 -2.21
C ARG A 47 6.50 16.02 -1.91
N ALA A 48 5.42 15.90 -1.15
CA ALA A 48 4.70 14.65 -0.98
C ALA A 48 3.19 14.87 -0.87
N LEU A 49 2.42 13.84 -1.24
CA LEU A 49 1.00 13.76 -0.97
C LEU A 49 0.80 12.84 0.24
N VAL A 50 0.11 13.32 1.25
CA VAL A 50 -0.14 12.63 2.51
C VAL A 50 -1.61 12.30 2.61
N GLY A 51 -1.91 11.02 2.79
CA GLY A 51 -3.24 10.54 3.15
C GLY A 51 -3.42 10.55 4.66
N THR A 52 -4.61 10.93 5.12
CA THR A 52 -4.87 11.16 6.54
C THR A 52 -6.08 10.38 7.05
N SER A 53 -6.22 10.34 8.38
CA SER A 53 -7.49 10.04 9.04
C SER A 53 -8.56 11.01 8.52
N ASP A 54 -9.82 10.61 8.57
CA ASP A 54 -10.93 11.37 7.98
C ASP A 54 -10.83 11.50 6.44
N ALA A 55 -10.08 10.58 5.80
CA ALA A 55 -9.90 10.46 4.35
C ALA A 55 -9.62 11.81 3.67
N ARG A 56 -8.60 12.55 4.13
CA ARG A 56 -8.14 13.78 3.50
C ARG A 56 -6.81 13.56 2.82
N LEU A 57 -6.54 14.41 1.83
CA LEU A 57 -5.24 14.51 1.17
C LEU A 57 -4.62 15.87 1.47
N VAL A 58 -3.35 15.86 1.84
CA VAL A 58 -2.56 17.07 2.14
C VAL A 58 -1.26 17.01 1.36
N GLU A 59 -0.99 18.01 0.53
CA GLU A 59 0.32 18.19 -0.08
C GLU A 59 1.25 18.89 0.92
N VAL A 60 2.48 18.38 1.06
CA VAL A 60 3.53 18.93 1.91
C VAL A 60 4.80 19.17 1.10
N GLY A 61 5.76 19.94 1.64
CA GLY A 61 7.03 20.28 0.99
C GLY A 61 6.93 21.40 -0.05
N GLY A 62 5.74 21.95 -0.31
CA GLY A 62 5.56 23.10 -1.17
C GLY A 62 5.84 24.43 -0.45
N PRO A 63 6.05 25.55 -1.19
CA PRO A 63 6.38 26.86 -0.62
C PRO A 63 5.25 27.46 0.23
N GLU A 64 4.01 27.05 0.00
CA GLU A 64 2.84 27.52 0.74
C GLU A 64 2.59 26.74 2.04
N GLY A 65 3.47 25.75 2.32
CA GLY A 65 3.29 24.81 3.43
C GLY A 65 2.21 23.77 3.17
N PRO A 66 1.79 23.02 4.20
CA PRO A 66 0.83 21.93 4.07
C PRO A 66 -0.53 22.42 3.55
N THR A 67 -0.93 21.95 2.38
CA THR A 67 -2.14 22.39 1.67
C THR A 67 -3.09 21.21 1.43
N ARG A 68 -4.36 21.36 1.85
CA ARG A 68 -5.39 20.33 1.63
C ARG A 68 -5.83 20.32 0.17
N ASP A 69 -6.09 19.13 -0.37
CA ASP A 69 -6.70 18.96 -1.68
C ASP A 69 -8.20 19.27 -1.61
N ALA A 70 -8.56 20.51 -1.97
CA ALA A 70 -9.94 20.98 -1.92
C ALA A 70 -10.87 20.23 -2.89
N LEU A 71 -10.34 19.70 -4.02
CA LEU A 71 -11.14 18.92 -4.97
C LEU A 71 -11.46 17.53 -4.44
N PHE A 72 -10.51 16.91 -3.71
CA PHE A 72 -10.78 15.65 -3.01
C PHE A 72 -11.76 15.84 -1.85
N ASP A 73 -11.62 16.96 -1.13
CA ASP A 73 -12.51 17.30 -0.03
C ASP A 73 -13.96 17.59 -0.49
N ALA A 74 -14.13 18.04 -1.73
CA ALA A 74 -15.44 18.39 -2.30
C ALA A 74 -16.16 17.21 -2.98
N LEU A 75 -15.58 15.99 -2.96
CA LEU A 75 -16.22 14.82 -3.57
C LEU A 75 -17.59 14.52 -2.93
N PRO A 76 -18.68 14.40 -3.70
CA PRO A 76 -20.02 14.18 -3.16
C PRO A 76 -20.18 12.86 -2.43
N SER A 77 -19.44 11.82 -2.85
CA SER A 77 -19.46 10.48 -2.27
C SER A 77 -18.86 10.38 -0.87
N ARG A 78 -18.10 11.39 -0.43
CA ARG A 78 -17.46 11.38 0.90
C ARG A 78 -18.41 11.15 2.06
N LYS A 79 -19.66 11.58 1.94
CA LYS A 79 -20.71 11.39 2.95
C LYS A 79 -21.08 9.92 3.18
N ASP A 80 -20.79 9.08 2.17
CA ASP A 80 -21.11 7.66 2.15
C ASP A 80 -19.91 6.78 2.54
N TRP A 81 -18.70 7.39 2.66
CA TRP A 81 -17.49 6.67 3.07
C TRP A 81 -17.53 6.33 4.56
N THR A 82 -17.09 5.13 4.88
CA THR A 82 -17.15 4.61 6.25
C THR A 82 -15.99 3.64 6.49
N THR A 83 -16.02 2.98 7.64
CA THR A 83 -15.23 1.78 7.94
C THR A 83 -16.16 0.69 8.41
N PRO A 84 -15.80 -0.61 8.29
CA PRO A 84 -16.67 -1.72 8.72
C PRO A 84 -17.08 -1.65 10.20
N TRP A 85 -16.33 -0.94 11.02
CA TRP A 85 -16.61 -0.74 12.46
C TRP A 85 -17.25 0.63 12.77
N GLY A 86 -17.69 1.38 11.76
CA GLY A 86 -18.40 2.65 11.91
C GLY A 86 -17.55 3.85 12.32
N ALA A 87 -16.22 3.75 12.25
CA ALA A 87 -15.32 4.88 12.45
C ALA A 87 -15.26 5.76 11.18
N PRO A 88 -14.76 7.01 11.25
CA PRO A 88 -14.48 7.78 10.07
C PRO A 88 -13.55 7.05 9.11
N PRO A 89 -13.71 7.20 7.77
CA PRO A 89 -12.81 6.61 6.79
C PRO A 89 -11.40 7.20 6.91
N ASP A 90 -10.42 6.48 6.40
CA ASP A 90 -9.06 7.00 6.25
C ASP A 90 -8.56 6.81 4.82
N THR A 91 -7.66 7.69 4.35
CA THR A 91 -6.89 7.42 3.15
C THR A 91 -5.79 6.43 3.51
N ARG A 92 -5.94 5.20 3.05
CA ARG A 92 -5.11 4.06 3.44
C ARG A 92 -3.80 3.98 2.70
N SER A 93 -3.85 4.26 1.40
CA SER A 93 -2.69 4.17 0.52
C SER A 93 -2.76 5.20 -0.59
N ILE A 94 -1.59 5.56 -1.11
CA ILE A 94 -1.43 6.42 -2.27
C ILE A 94 -0.40 5.79 -3.17
N ALA A 95 -0.69 5.72 -4.48
CA ALA A 95 0.25 5.33 -5.51
C ALA A 95 0.39 6.44 -6.54
N LEU A 96 1.56 6.52 -7.17
CA LEU A 96 1.80 7.45 -8.28
C LEU A 96 1.73 6.67 -9.60
N GLY A 97 0.56 6.65 -10.21
CA GLY A 97 0.35 6.11 -11.54
C GLY A 97 0.78 7.09 -12.62
N ARG A 98 0.95 6.60 -13.85
CA ARG A 98 1.30 7.42 -15.02
C ARG A 98 0.30 8.54 -15.29
N GLU A 99 -0.98 8.27 -15.11
CA GLU A 99 -2.07 9.23 -15.35
C GLU A 99 -2.28 10.21 -14.18
N GLY A 100 -1.60 10.01 -13.06
CA GLY A 100 -1.67 10.83 -11.85
C GLY A 100 -1.73 10.01 -10.57
N PRO A 101 -1.74 10.68 -9.41
CA PRO A 101 -1.88 10.00 -8.13
C PRO A 101 -3.20 9.23 -8.02
N LEU A 102 -3.12 8.05 -7.40
CA LEU A 102 -4.27 7.25 -6.97
C LEU A 102 -4.32 7.25 -5.45
N ALA A 103 -5.50 7.47 -4.88
CA ALA A 103 -5.73 7.44 -3.43
C ALA A 103 -6.78 6.39 -3.09
N GLY A 104 -6.40 5.39 -2.29
CA GLY A 104 -7.29 4.38 -1.75
C GLY A 104 -7.90 4.86 -0.43
N VAL A 105 -9.22 4.84 -0.34
CA VAL A 105 -10.00 5.20 0.84
C VAL A 105 -10.67 3.95 1.39
N HIS A 106 -10.40 3.62 2.64
CA HIS A 106 -11.00 2.46 3.29
C HIS A 106 -12.53 2.50 3.22
N VAL A 107 -13.14 1.52 2.58
CA VAL A 107 -14.58 1.48 2.24
C VAL A 107 -15.05 2.81 1.62
N GLY A 108 -14.23 3.35 0.74
CA GLY A 108 -14.49 4.60 0.02
C GLY A 108 -14.01 4.56 -1.43
N GLY A 109 -13.40 3.42 -1.84
CA GLY A 109 -12.92 3.18 -3.19
C GLY A 109 -11.57 3.79 -3.51
N VAL A 110 -11.07 3.52 -4.71
CA VAL A 110 -9.83 4.11 -5.22
C VAL A 110 -10.16 5.24 -6.18
N TRP A 111 -9.53 6.38 -5.95
CA TRP A 111 -9.75 7.62 -6.68
C TRP A 111 -8.48 8.01 -7.42
N ARG A 112 -8.58 8.33 -8.71
CA ARG A 112 -7.47 8.81 -9.54
C ARG A 112 -7.57 10.32 -9.75
N ARG A 113 -6.47 11.03 -9.55
CA ARG A 113 -6.38 12.48 -9.81
C ARG A 113 -6.32 12.74 -11.30
N GLN A 114 -7.14 13.66 -11.76
CA GLN A 114 -7.15 14.21 -13.12
C GLN A 114 -7.05 15.75 -13.08
N ALA A 115 -6.86 16.38 -14.22
CA ALA A 115 -6.78 17.85 -14.30
C ALA A 115 -8.02 18.55 -13.75
N SER A 116 -9.20 17.97 -13.94
CA SER A 116 -10.50 18.51 -13.50
C SER A 116 -10.92 18.13 -12.08
N GLY A 117 -10.18 17.23 -11.41
CA GLY A 117 -10.56 16.74 -10.08
C GLY A 117 -10.19 15.27 -9.87
N TRP A 118 -10.99 14.56 -9.11
CA TRP A 118 -10.79 13.14 -8.80
C TRP A 118 -11.92 12.30 -9.39
N THR A 119 -11.57 11.16 -9.98
CA THR A 119 -12.51 10.20 -10.57
C THR A 119 -12.35 8.87 -9.86
N GLU A 120 -13.47 8.26 -9.47
CA GLU A 120 -13.49 6.91 -8.93
C GLU A 120 -13.07 5.90 -10.02
N VAL A 121 -12.12 5.04 -9.69
CA VAL A 121 -11.63 3.98 -10.60
C VAL A 121 -11.83 2.59 -10.02
N VAL A 122 -12.00 2.47 -8.70
CA VAL A 122 -12.43 1.24 -8.02
C VAL A 122 -13.53 1.61 -7.03
N PRO A 123 -14.68 0.93 -7.06
CA PRO A 123 -15.80 1.25 -6.18
C PRO A 123 -15.55 0.83 -4.72
N ALA A 124 -16.25 1.48 -3.79
CA ALA A 124 -16.10 1.29 -2.35
C ALA A 124 -16.35 -0.16 -1.87
N GLU A 125 -17.17 -0.91 -2.59
CA GLU A 125 -17.53 -2.31 -2.27
C GLU A 125 -16.34 -3.26 -2.35
N ALA A 126 -15.26 -2.87 -3.03
CA ALA A 126 -14.02 -3.66 -3.06
C ALA A 126 -13.33 -3.72 -1.69
N ASP A 127 -13.55 -2.71 -0.82
CA ASP A 127 -12.87 -2.54 0.48
C ASP A 127 -11.35 -2.62 0.29
N ASP A 128 -10.80 -1.60 -0.39
CA ASP A 128 -9.41 -1.53 -0.75
C ASP A 128 -8.51 -1.31 0.48
N HIS A 129 -7.38 -2.02 0.48
CA HIS A 129 -6.39 -1.93 1.53
C HIS A 129 -5.09 -1.27 1.07
N GLN A 130 -4.67 -1.55 -0.17
CA GLN A 130 -3.50 -0.92 -0.77
C GLN A 130 -3.64 -0.81 -2.27
N VAL A 131 -3.37 0.38 -2.81
CA VAL A 131 -3.13 0.61 -4.23
C VAL A 131 -1.62 0.77 -4.48
N VAL A 132 -1.13 0.16 -5.55
CA VAL A 132 0.24 0.30 -6.04
C VAL A 132 0.22 0.55 -7.55
N ALA A 133 1.25 1.22 -8.07
CA ALA A 133 1.36 1.52 -9.49
C ALA A 133 2.82 1.43 -9.96
N GLU A 134 3.02 0.86 -11.16
CA GLU A 134 4.30 0.79 -11.84
C GLU A 134 4.05 0.96 -13.36
N GLY A 135 4.43 2.13 -13.90
CA GLY A 135 4.09 2.49 -15.28
C GLY A 135 2.59 2.56 -15.52
N ASP A 136 2.07 1.79 -16.48
CA ASP A 136 0.64 1.70 -16.81
C ASP A 136 -0.09 0.66 -15.92
N VAL A 137 0.65 -0.20 -15.21
CA VAL A 137 0.07 -1.19 -14.32
C VAL A 137 -0.35 -0.56 -13.01
N VAL A 138 -1.60 -0.78 -12.63
CA VAL A 138 -2.11 -0.46 -11.30
C VAL A 138 -2.66 -1.74 -10.68
N ALA A 139 -2.33 -1.99 -9.42
CA ALA A 139 -2.89 -3.11 -8.69
C ALA A 139 -3.48 -2.66 -7.35
N VAL A 140 -4.56 -3.33 -6.95
CA VAL A 140 -5.27 -3.07 -5.70
C VAL A 140 -5.42 -4.36 -4.93
N ALA A 141 -4.87 -4.39 -3.71
CA ALA A 141 -5.18 -5.42 -2.72
C ALA A 141 -6.45 -5.01 -1.97
N ALA A 142 -7.46 -5.88 -1.96
CA ALA A 142 -8.78 -5.59 -1.40
C ALA A 142 -9.34 -6.79 -0.61
N ALA A 143 -10.43 -6.59 0.10
CA ALA A 143 -11.09 -7.67 0.84
C ALA A 143 -11.70 -8.75 -0.08
N VAL A 144 -11.90 -8.44 -1.35
CA VAL A 144 -12.51 -9.30 -2.37
C VAL A 144 -11.50 -9.92 -3.36
N GLY A 145 -10.21 -9.79 -3.09
CA GLY A 145 -9.14 -10.28 -3.96
C GLY A 145 -8.20 -9.18 -4.44
N VAL A 146 -7.63 -9.39 -5.62
CA VAL A 146 -6.66 -8.48 -6.24
C VAL A 146 -7.21 -7.95 -7.55
N GLY A 147 -7.35 -6.63 -7.65
CA GLY A 147 -7.62 -5.92 -8.90
C GLY A 147 -6.31 -5.62 -9.64
N GLN A 148 -6.28 -5.84 -10.94
CA GLN A 148 -5.22 -5.42 -11.84
C GLN A 148 -5.81 -4.60 -12.98
N SER A 149 -5.16 -3.49 -13.29
CA SER A 149 -5.36 -2.67 -14.47
C SER A 149 -4.02 -2.57 -15.22
N ASP A 150 -4.07 -2.65 -16.53
CA ASP A 150 -2.89 -2.50 -17.41
C ASP A 150 -2.97 -1.18 -18.21
N ASP A 151 -3.93 -0.32 -17.91
CA ASP A 151 -4.24 0.94 -18.61
C ASP A 151 -4.39 2.14 -17.66
N GLY A 152 -3.64 2.12 -16.54
CA GLY A 152 -3.60 3.21 -15.57
C GLY A 152 -4.83 3.32 -14.69
N GLY A 153 -5.70 2.31 -14.65
CA GLY A 153 -6.89 2.26 -13.82
C GLY A 153 -8.19 2.55 -14.58
N ASP A 154 -8.18 2.49 -15.93
CA ASP A 154 -9.40 2.67 -16.73
C ASP A 154 -10.24 1.39 -16.78
N THR A 155 -9.58 0.23 -16.95
CA THR A 155 -10.25 -1.08 -16.90
C THR A 155 -9.60 -2.01 -15.87
N TRP A 156 -10.39 -2.92 -15.29
CA TRP A 156 -9.96 -3.75 -14.20
C TRP A 156 -10.32 -5.22 -14.41
N THR A 157 -9.37 -6.10 -14.09
CA THR A 157 -9.60 -7.53 -13.93
C THR A 157 -9.40 -7.90 -12.47
N TRP A 158 -10.39 -8.53 -11.86
CA TRP A 158 -10.36 -8.98 -10.47
C TRP A 158 -10.17 -10.49 -10.40
N SER A 159 -9.33 -10.96 -9.48
CA SER A 159 -9.09 -12.37 -9.26
C SER A 159 -8.64 -12.67 -7.82
N ASP A 160 -9.16 -13.74 -7.26
CA ASP A 160 -8.68 -14.42 -6.07
C ASP A 160 -8.25 -15.87 -6.36
N GLU A 161 -8.22 -16.23 -7.66
CA GLU A 161 -7.87 -17.58 -8.11
C GLU A 161 -6.46 -17.97 -7.66
N GLY A 162 -6.35 -19.12 -6.99
CA GLY A 162 -5.08 -19.62 -6.42
C GLY A 162 -4.73 -19.06 -5.04
N LEU A 163 -5.42 -18.05 -4.54
CA LEU A 163 -5.31 -17.61 -3.15
C LEU A 163 -6.05 -18.58 -2.22
N HIS A 164 -5.59 -18.74 -0.97
CA HIS A 164 -6.30 -19.57 0.00
C HIS A 164 -7.56 -18.89 0.56
N ALA A 165 -7.63 -17.55 0.44
CA ALA A 165 -8.79 -16.72 0.81
C ALA A 165 -8.67 -15.34 0.13
N PRO A 166 -9.78 -14.62 -0.08
CA PRO A 166 -9.77 -13.39 -0.89
C PRO A 166 -9.28 -12.14 -0.16
N TYR A 167 -9.12 -12.16 1.16
CA TYR A 167 -8.80 -10.97 1.94
C TYR A 167 -7.33 -10.57 1.75
N CYS A 168 -7.06 -9.61 0.87
CA CYS A 168 -5.73 -9.14 0.51
C CYS A 168 -5.42 -7.79 1.16
N ARG A 169 -4.23 -7.64 1.75
CA ARG A 169 -3.82 -6.40 2.44
C ARG A 169 -2.69 -5.64 1.77
N ALA A 170 -1.81 -6.32 1.06
CA ALA A 170 -0.70 -5.71 0.37
C ALA A 170 -0.54 -6.25 -1.04
N ALA A 171 -0.04 -5.41 -1.93
CA ALA A 171 0.36 -5.77 -3.28
C ALA A 171 1.70 -5.10 -3.63
N ALA A 172 2.43 -5.69 -4.58
CA ALA A 172 3.64 -5.11 -5.16
C ALA A 172 3.82 -5.59 -6.60
N VAL A 173 4.40 -4.74 -7.44
CA VAL A 173 4.78 -5.08 -8.80
C VAL A 173 6.29 -5.24 -8.86
N ALA A 174 6.76 -6.43 -9.26
CA ALA A 174 8.17 -6.77 -9.40
C ALA A 174 8.44 -7.21 -10.83
N GLU A 175 8.96 -6.32 -11.66
CA GLU A 175 9.15 -6.53 -13.10
C GLU A 175 7.84 -6.96 -13.77
N ARG A 176 7.76 -8.26 -14.17
CA ARG A 176 6.60 -8.87 -14.85
C ARG A 176 5.67 -9.65 -13.90
N TRP A 177 5.86 -9.49 -12.61
CA TRP A 177 5.12 -10.24 -11.59
C TRP A 177 4.30 -9.32 -10.72
N LEU A 178 3.07 -9.73 -10.45
CA LEU A 178 2.22 -9.16 -9.42
C LEU A 178 2.32 -10.04 -8.18
N LEU A 179 2.74 -9.44 -7.07
CA LEU A 179 2.71 -10.08 -5.76
C LEU A 179 1.52 -9.55 -4.95
N ALA A 180 0.95 -10.41 -4.15
CA ALA A 180 -0.13 -10.05 -3.23
C ALA A 180 -0.03 -10.84 -1.94
N THR A 181 -0.61 -10.30 -0.87
CA THR A 181 -0.78 -11.03 0.39
C THR A 181 -2.24 -11.42 0.54
N ALA A 182 -2.50 -12.59 1.07
CA ALA A 182 -3.85 -13.08 1.31
C ALA A 182 -4.00 -13.66 2.71
N SER A 183 -5.22 -13.58 3.24
CA SER A 183 -5.58 -14.12 4.54
C SER A 183 -7.09 -14.36 4.66
N THR A 184 -7.52 -14.98 5.74
CA THR A 184 -8.94 -15.27 5.99
C THR A 184 -9.71 -14.09 6.59
N GLY A 185 -9.07 -12.93 6.79
CA GLY A 185 -9.72 -11.74 7.32
C GLY A 185 -8.86 -10.92 8.30
N PRO A 186 -9.43 -9.88 8.93
CA PRO A 186 -8.67 -8.95 9.78
C PRO A 186 -7.96 -9.60 10.96
N GLY A 187 -8.55 -10.62 11.56
CA GLY A 187 -8.03 -11.36 12.72
C GLY A 187 -7.46 -12.73 12.36
N THR A 188 -6.88 -12.86 11.18
CA THR A 188 -6.36 -14.16 10.70
C THR A 188 -5.23 -14.69 11.55
N SER A 189 -5.14 -16.03 11.61
CA SER A 189 -3.96 -16.78 12.03
C SER A 189 -3.18 -17.38 10.86
N GLU A 190 -3.58 -17.08 9.62
CA GLU A 190 -2.93 -17.55 8.40
C GLU A 190 -2.87 -16.43 7.36
N GLY A 191 -1.72 -15.76 7.28
CA GLY A 191 -1.37 -14.85 6.19
C GLY A 191 -0.34 -15.50 5.27
N ALA A 192 -0.37 -15.20 3.97
CA ALA A 192 0.60 -15.74 3.03
C ALA A 192 0.88 -14.77 1.88
N VAL A 193 2.05 -14.92 1.24
CA VAL A 193 2.46 -14.15 0.07
C VAL A 193 2.27 -15.01 -1.18
N TYR A 194 1.80 -14.40 -2.24
CA TYR A 194 1.53 -15.01 -3.53
C TYR A 194 2.10 -14.19 -4.66
N ARG A 195 2.30 -14.83 -5.82
CA ARG A 195 2.65 -14.14 -7.05
C ARG A 195 1.98 -14.75 -8.26
N ARG A 196 1.78 -13.96 -9.31
CA ARG A 196 1.39 -14.41 -10.66
C ARG A 196 2.01 -13.51 -11.73
N PRO A 197 2.14 -13.97 -12.99
CA PRO A 197 2.59 -13.10 -14.07
C PRO A 197 1.58 -11.97 -14.32
N LEU A 198 2.07 -10.76 -14.60
CA LEU A 198 1.22 -9.62 -14.99
C LEU A 198 0.56 -9.83 -16.35
N SER A 199 1.25 -10.52 -17.29
CA SER A 199 0.81 -10.68 -18.66
C SER A 199 -0.49 -11.44 -18.85
N ASP A 200 -0.94 -12.16 -17.83
CA ASP A 200 -2.19 -12.92 -17.87
C ASP A 200 -2.89 -12.89 -16.53
N PRO A 201 -3.83 -11.95 -16.33
CA PRO A 201 -4.62 -11.84 -15.09
C PRO A 201 -5.49 -13.05 -14.78
N SER A 202 -5.71 -13.97 -15.73
CA SER A 202 -6.45 -15.22 -15.51
C SER A 202 -5.58 -16.35 -14.94
N THR A 203 -4.24 -16.20 -14.97
CA THR A 203 -3.34 -17.17 -14.35
C THR A 203 -3.53 -17.17 -12.83
N PRO A 204 -3.77 -18.33 -12.20
CA PRO A 204 -3.91 -18.42 -10.75
C PRO A 204 -2.65 -17.95 -10.01
N PHE A 205 -2.84 -17.33 -8.87
CA PHE A 205 -1.76 -16.99 -7.96
C PHE A 205 -1.07 -18.25 -7.42
N THR A 206 0.25 -18.23 -7.34
CA THR A 206 1.07 -19.28 -6.74
C THR A 206 1.62 -18.80 -5.41
N ARG A 207 1.46 -19.60 -4.34
CA ARG A 207 1.97 -19.29 -3.01
C ARG A 207 3.50 -19.28 -3.02
N CYS A 208 4.09 -18.20 -2.49
CA CYS A 208 5.53 -18.07 -2.28
C CYS A 208 5.99 -18.78 -1.01
N GLY A 209 7.31 -18.90 -0.87
CA GLY A 209 7.94 -19.44 0.33
C GLY A 209 7.97 -20.97 0.39
N SER A 210 8.62 -21.47 1.43
CA SER A 210 8.80 -22.90 1.70
C SER A 210 8.73 -23.20 3.21
N ASP A 211 8.90 -24.49 3.55
CA ASP A 211 8.94 -24.95 4.96
C ASP A 211 10.38 -24.95 5.52
N ARG A 212 11.33 -24.25 4.88
CA ARG A 212 12.73 -24.13 5.34
C ARG A 212 12.85 -22.98 6.32
N ASP A 213 13.65 -23.13 7.36
CA ASP A 213 13.77 -22.14 8.45
C ASP A 213 14.31 -20.77 8.03
N ASP A 214 15.12 -20.72 6.98
CA ASP A 214 15.76 -19.50 6.45
C ASP A 214 15.06 -18.91 5.23
N ASP A 215 13.96 -19.50 4.80
CA ASP A 215 13.11 -19.04 3.67
C ASP A 215 11.91 -18.25 4.17
N LEU A 216 11.19 -17.61 3.23
CA LEU A 216 9.89 -17.05 3.52
C LEU A 216 8.93 -18.17 3.95
N PRO A 217 8.28 -18.08 5.10
CA PRO A 217 7.31 -19.10 5.51
C PRO A 217 6.15 -19.21 4.51
N ARG A 218 5.68 -20.41 4.24
CA ARG A 218 4.46 -20.59 3.42
C ARG A 218 3.24 -19.95 4.05
N ALA A 219 3.20 -19.84 5.39
CA ALA A 219 2.15 -19.15 6.11
C ALA A 219 2.72 -18.40 7.33
N PHE A 220 2.16 -17.26 7.63
CA PHE A 220 2.42 -16.45 8.81
C PHE A 220 1.25 -16.55 9.79
N PRO A 221 1.48 -16.55 11.11
CA PRO A 221 0.41 -16.59 12.11
C PRO A 221 -0.32 -15.26 12.26
N HIS A 222 -0.20 -14.36 11.30
CA HIS A 222 -0.75 -12.99 11.25
C HIS A 222 -0.92 -12.54 9.80
N ASN A 223 -1.59 -11.41 9.59
CA ASN A 223 -1.59 -10.75 8.28
C ASN A 223 -0.18 -10.29 7.89
N VAL A 224 0.14 -10.36 6.59
CA VAL A 224 1.18 -9.56 5.98
C VAL A 224 0.50 -8.26 5.53
N ASP A 225 0.73 -7.20 6.30
CA ASP A 225 -0.08 -5.99 6.27
C ASP A 225 0.29 -5.02 5.13
N THR A 226 -0.57 -4.05 4.91
CA THR A 226 -0.32 -2.88 4.05
C THR A 226 1.05 -2.28 4.35
N PHE A 227 1.84 -1.99 3.30
CA PHE A 227 3.22 -1.49 3.33
C PHE A 227 4.29 -2.44 3.87
N THR A 228 3.96 -3.65 4.31
CA THR A 228 4.98 -4.62 4.74
C THR A 228 5.49 -5.53 3.61
N LEU A 229 4.95 -5.35 2.41
CA LEU A 229 5.42 -5.91 1.14
C LEU A 229 5.81 -4.76 0.21
N ALA A 230 7.03 -4.78 -0.32
CA ALA A 230 7.50 -3.80 -1.30
C ALA A 230 8.34 -4.46 -2.39
N ALA A 231 8.41 -3.83 -3.57
CA ALA A 231 9.26 -4.26 -4.68
C ALA A 231 9.97 -3.09 -5.35
N ALA A 232 11.14 -3.37 -5.94
CA ALA A 232 11.89 -2.47 -6.81
C ALA A 232 12.65 -3.29 -7.86
N GLY A 233 12.23 -3.24 -9.13
CA GLY A 233 12.73 -4.16 -10.15
C GLY A 233 12.50 -5.62 -9.73
N PRO A 234 13.53 -6.50 -9.75
CA PRO A 234 13.41 -7.89 -9.32
C PRO A 234 13.43 -8.07 -7.78
N LEU A 235 13.81 -7.04 -7.02
CA LEU A 235 13.89 -7.10 -5.58
C LEU A 235 12.51 -7.06 -4.96
N VAL A 236 12.24 -7.95 -4.00
CA VAL A 236 11.00 -7.95 -3.21
C VAL A 236 11.35 -8.14 -1.73
N ALA A 237 10.77 -7.33 -0.86
CA ALA A 237 10.98 -7.43 0.58
C ALA A 237 9.66 -7.63 1.32
N VAL A 238 9.69 -8.48 2.37
CA VAL A 238 8.58 -8.70 3.30
C VAL A 238 9.07 -8.51 4.72
N GLY A 239 8.43 -7.58 5.44
CA GLY A 239 8.65 -7.36 6.86
C GLY A 239 7.52 -7.94 7.72
N THR A 240 7.84 -8.39 8.93
CA THR A 240 6.88 -8.96 9.85
C THR A 240 6.75 -8.16 11.14
N PRO A 241 5.60 -8.22 11.83
CA PRO A 241 5.44 -7.58 13.14
C PRO A 241 6.31 -8.23 14.23
N THR A 242 6.88 -9.42 13.98
CA THR A 242 7.83 -10.10 14.87
C THR A 242 9.29 -9.68 14.64
N GLY A 243 9.55 -8.83 13.63
CA GLY A 243 10.88 -8.28 13.37
C GLY A 243 11.74 -9.14 12.45
N ASP A 244 11.14 -10.02 11.66
CA ASP A 244 11.84 -10.72 10.58
C ASP A 244 11.71 -9.97 9.27
N LEU A 245 12.80 -9.92 8.50
CA LEU A 245 12.87 -9.35 7.17
C LEU A 245 13.30 -10.43 6.17
N TYR A 246 12.49 -10.62 5.14
CA TYR A 246 12.75 -11.54 4.03
C TYR A 246 13.01 -10.75 2.75
N LEU A 247 13.94 -11.22 1.93
CA LEU A 247 14.29 -10.63 0.65
C LEU A 247 14.26 -11.70 -0.45
N SER A 248 13.75 -11.33 -1.59
CA SER A 248 13.85 -12.04 -2.87
C SER A 248 14.57 -11.15 -3.86
N GLU A 249 15.46 -11.74 -4.69
CA GLU A 249 16.17 -11.05 -5.77
C GLU A 249 15.69 -11.49 -7.17
N ASP A 250 14.64 -12.31 -7.22
CA ASP A 250 14.09 -12.93 -8.43
C ASP A 250 12.57 -12.83 -8.53
N SER A 251 12.04 -11.64 -8.16
CA SER A 251 10.62 -11.30 -8.23
C SER A 251 9.73 -12.27 -7.44
N GLY A 252 10.20 -12.71 -6.27
CA GLY A 252 9.47 -13.58 -5.36
C GLY A 252 9.53 -15.07 -5.70
N ALA A 253 10.47 -15.54 -6.56
CA ALA A 253 10.63 -16.95 -6.86
C ALA A 253 11.32 -17.71 -5.73
N THR A 254 12.42 -17.14 -5.23
CA THR A 254 13.16 -17.65 -4.08
C THR A 254 13.32 -16.56 -3.04
N TRP A 255 13.47 -16.96 -1.78
CA TRP A 255 13.51 -16.03 -0.68
C TRP A 255 14.60 -16.41 0.32
N GLY A 256 15.12 -15.40 1.03
CA GLY A 256 16.02 -15.58 2.14
C GLY A 256 15.67 -14.66 3.28
N ARG A 257 15.75 -15.15 4.53
CA ARG A 257 15.64 -14.29 5.71
C ARG A 257 16.94 -13.52 5.92
N THR A 258 16.88 -12.20 5.72
CA THR A 258 18.05 -11.31 5.76
C THR A 258 18.28 -10.69 7.13
N ALA A 259 17.23 -10.57 7.95
CA ALA A 259 17.33 -10.09 9.33
C ALA A 259 16.27 -10.73 10.22
N THR A 260 16.55 -10.79 11.51
CA THR A 260 15.64 -11.29 12.55
C THR A 260 15.83 -10.48 13.84
N ALA A 261 14.86 -10.59 14.76
CA ALA A 261 14.86 -9.90 16.04
C ALA A 261 14.98 -8.37 15.94
N LEU A 262 14.57 -7.79 14.81
CA LEU A 262 14.36 -6.35 14.70
C LEU A 262 13.12 -5.94 15.51
N PRO A 263 12.95 -4.64 15.82
CA PRO A 263 11.64 -4.13 16.21
C PRO A 263 10.58 -4.51 15.17
N GLY A 264 9.32 -4.68 15.58
CA GLY A 264 8.24 -5.03 14.66
C GLY A 264 8.22 -4.12 13.44
N ILE A 265 8.21 -4.73 12.24
CA ILE A 265 8.28 -4.02 10.96
C ILE A 265 6.85 -3.70 10.53
N HIS A 266 6.55 -2.42 10.34
CA HIS A 266 5.25 -1.93 9.91
C HIS A 266 5.24 -1.36 8.49
N CYS A 267 6.40 -1.14 7.91
CA CYS A 267 6.56 -0.83 6.49
C CYS A 267 7.97 -1.22 6.01
N VAL A 268 8.06 -1.51 4.72
CA VAL A 268 9.31 -1.69 3.98
C VAL A 268 9.29 -0.82 2.73
N ALA A 269 10.44 -0.30 2.33
CA ALA A 269 10.63 0.44 1.09
C ALA A 269 12.07 0.27 0.61
N PHE A 270 12.27 0.31 -0.69
CA PHE A 270 13.59 0.40 -1.29
C PHE A 270 13.97 1.86 -1.47
N ALA A 271 15.21 2.20 -1.17
CA ALA A 271 15.77 3.51 -1.50
C ALA A 271 15.91 3.62 -3.03
N THR A 272 15.44 4.73 -3.59
CA THR A 272 15.50 5.04 -5.03
C THR A 272 16.57 6.06 -5.32
#